data_ee965e4c1be07d8ce8dad86c0d529335
#
_entry.id   ee965e4c1be07d8ce8dad86c0d529335
#
_cell.length_a   1.000
_cell.length_b   1.000
_cell.length_c   1.000
_cell.angle_alpha   90.00
_cell.angle_beta   90.00
_cell.angle_gamma   90.00
#
_symmetry.space_group_name_H-M   'P 1'
#
loop_
_entity.id
_entity.type
_entity.pdbx_description
1 polymer ?
#
loop_
_entity_poly.entity_id
_entity_poly.type
_entity_poly.pdbx_seq_one_letter_code
_entity_poly.pdbx_strand_id
1 'polypeptide(L)'
;MNLITYCLYDVFLIHVFGTPLVMLSGEICGRIVVRGHWLAQKGAFMKLVMAVIKPFKLDEVREALTELGVQGLTASEVKGYGRQKGQTEIYRGAEYAVSFLPKVKVEIVAEDDQIDSVVEAITRAANTGRIGDGKIFVLDVLSAVRIRTGETGAEAL
;
A
#
# COMPACT_ATOMS: atom_id res chain seq x y z
N MET A 1 -0.58 31.93 -34.20
CA MET A 1 -0.36 30.83 -33.28
C MET A 1 0.15 29.65 -34.11
N ASN A 2 1.49 29.50 -34.20
CA ASN A 2 2.09 28.50 -35.07
C ASN A 2 2.30 27.20 -34.28
N LEU A 3 1.51 26.19 -34.60
CA LEU A 3 1.70 24.82 -34.15
C LEU A 3 2.67 24.15 -35.13
N ILE A 4 3.88 23.80 -34.70
CA ILE A 4 4.83 23.05 -35.54
C ILE A 4 4.84 21.64 -35.01
N THR A 5 4.37 20.68 -35.80
CA THR A 5 4.35 19.25 -35.45
C THR A 5 5.41 18.53 -36.27
N TYR A 6 6.34 17.87 -35.60
CA TYR A 6 7.31 16.97 -36.20
C TYR A 6 6.97 15.53 -35.85
N CYS A 7 6.85 14.68 -36.85
CA CYS A 7 6.66 13.23 -36.64
C CYS A 7 7.96 12.52 -37.07
N LEU A 8 8.61 11.85 -36.17
CA LEU A 8 9.73 10.96 -36.43
C LEU A 8 9.53 9.67 -35.63
N TYR A 9 9.19 8.60 -36.38
CA TYR A 9 9.08 7.23 -35.87
C TYR A 9 8.26 7.11 -34.57
N ASP A 10 6.95 7.20 -34.63
CA ASP A 10 6.00 7.02 -33.51
C ASP A 10 6.15 7.96 -32.30
N VAL A 11 6.93 9.02 -32.44
CA VAL A 11 7.08 10.04 -31.41
C VAL A 11 6.54 11.37 -31.97
N PHE A 12 5.49 11.89 -31.34
CA PHE A 12 4.94 13.20 -31.66
C PHE A 12 5.58 14.26 -30.76
N LEU A 13 6.34 15.18 -31.34
CA LEU A 13 6.86 16.33 -30.64
C LEU A 13 5.95 17.53 -30.92
N ILE A 14 5.21 17.98 -29.91
CA ILE A 14 4.35 19.18 -30.04
C ILE A 14 4.99 20.30 -29.22
N HIS A 15 5.26 21.44 -29.88
CA HIS A 15 5.72 22.63 -29.20
C HIS A 15 4.54 23.54 -28.87
N VAL A 16 4.27 23.73 -27.59
CA VAL A 16 3.32 24.70 -27.09
C VAL A 16 4.06 25.70 -26.20
N PHE A 17 4.04 26.98 -26.59
CA PHE A 17 4.71 28.05 -25.84
C PHE A 17 6.22 27.83 -25.55
N GLY A 18 6.97 27.27 -26.53
CA GLY A 18 8.43 27.15 -26.43
C GLY A 18 8.95 25.98 -25.60
N THR A 19 8.10 25.06 -25.17
CA THR A 19 8.52 23.82 -24.50
C THR A 19 8.20 22.61 -25.35
N PRO A 20 9.15 21.65 -25.51
CA PRO A 20 8.90 20.41 -26.24
C PRO A 20 8.02 19.47 -25.42
N LEU A 21 6.90 19.04 -26.01
CA LEU A 21 6.04 17.99 -25.47
C LEU A 21 6.26 16.72 -26.32
N VAL A 22 6.70 15.66 -25.72
CA VAL A 22 6.92 14.37 -26.39
C VAL A 22 5.70 13.49 -26.11
N MET A 23 4.98 13.10 -27.18
CA MET A 23 3.92 12.09 -27.07
C MET A 23 4.39 10.78 -27.73
N LEU A 24 4.33 9.69 -27.01
CA LEU A 24 4.48 8.34 -27.55
C LEU A 24 3.11 7.77 -27.90
N SER A 25 2.98 7.23 -29.11
CA SER A 25 1.74 6.59 -29.55
C SER A 25 1.51 5.30 -28.75
N GLY A 26 0.53 5.29 -27.86
CA GLY A 26 0.07 4.07 -27.23
C GLY A 26 -0.44 4.16 -25.80
N GLU A 27 0.04 5.12 -24.99
CA GLU A 27 -0.49 5.28 -23.64
C GLU A 27 -0.51 6.76 -23.22
N ILE A 28 -1.69 7.24 -22.86
CA ILE A 28 -1.86 8.57 -22.29
C ILE A 28 -1.33 8.52 -20.85
N CYS A 29 -0.01 8.65 -20.68
CA CYS A 29 0.56 8.92 -19.37
C CYS A 29 0.50 10.44 -19.14
N GLY A 30 -0.61 10.90 -18.55
CA GLY A 30 -0.80 12.30 -18.22
C GLY A 30 0.20 12.78 -17.19
N ARG A 31 1.30 13.41 -17.64
CA ARG A 31 2.12 14.29 -16.80
C ARG A 31 2.44 15.57 -17.54
N ILE A 32 1.76 16.62 -17.13
CA ILE A 32 2.14 18.00 -17.47
C ILE A 32 3.43 18.30 -16.72
N VAL A 33 4.54 18.41 -17.45
CA VAL A 33 5.83 18.87 -16.88
C VAL A 33 5.79 20.40 -16.85
N VAL A 34 5.47 20.97 -15.70
CA VAL A 34 5.69 22.39 -15.43
C VAL A 34 7.02 22.52 -14.69
N ARG A 35 7.97 23.19 -15.35
CA ARG A 35 9.30 23.63 -14.88
C ARG A 35 9.64 23.28 -13.44
N GLY A 36 10.58 22.40 -13.26
CA GLY A 36 11.28 22.13 -11.99
C GLY A 36 11.69 20.68 -11.97
N HIS A 37 12.96 20.43 -12.17
CA HIS A 37 13.70 19.20 -11.91
C HIS A 37 12.86 18.02 -11.33
N TRP A 38 12.03 17.44 -12.14
CA TRP A 38 11.63 16.08 -11.96
C TRP A 38 12.53 15.24 -12.85
N LEU A 39 13.78 15.07 -12.42
CA LEU A 39 14.45 13.84 -12.75
C LEU A 39 13.44 12.76 -12.44
N ALA A 40 13.09 11.93 -13.42
CA ALA A 40 12.52 10.64 -13.16
C ALA A 40 13.56 9.91 -12.28
N GLN A 41 13.55 10.19 -10.99
CA GLN A 41 14.04 9.21 -10.06
C GLN A 41 13.22 7.99 -10.42
N LYS A 42 13.86 6.90 -10.78
CA LYS A 42 13.37 5.57 -10.49
C LYS A 42 13.14 5.58 -8.98
N GLY A 43 12.09 6.25 -8.54
CA GLY A 43 11.63 6.20 -7.19
C GLY A 43 11.18 4.76 -7.04
N ALA A 44 11.82 4.01 -6.20
CA ALA A 44 11.27 2.79 -5.71
C ALA A 44 9.84 3.14 -5.28
N PHE A 45 8.87 2.62 -6.00
CA PHE A 45 7.48 2.80 -5.63
C PHE A 45 7.31 2.08 -4.31
N MET A 46 6.92 2.82 -3.29
CA MET A 46 6.64 2.26 -1.97
C MET A 46 5.15 2.02 -1.85
N LYS A 47 4.78 0.97 -1.18
CA LYS A 47 3.38 0.67 -0.88
C LYS A 47 3.17 0.42 0.60
N LEU A 48 2.01 0.84 1.07
CA LEU A 48 1.50 0.51 2.39
C LEU A 48 0.65 -0.75 2.29
N VAL A 49 1.08 -1.81 2.93
CA VAL A 49 0.30 -3.02 3.14
C VAL A 49 -0.41 -2.90 4.48
N MET A 50 -1.74 -2.80 4.45
CA MET A 50 -2.59 -2.76 5.63
C MET A 50 -3.36 -4.07 5.73
N ALA A 51 -3.11 -4.86 6.76
CA ALA A 51 -3.79 -6.11 7.02
C ALA A 51 -4.64 -6.03 8.30
N VAL A 52 -5.90 -6.44 8.21
CA VAL A 52 -6.76 -6.59 9.39
C VAL A 52 -6.91 -8.08 9.68
N ILE A 53 -6.35 -8.55 10.78
CA ILE A 53 -6.21 -9.97 11.13
C ILE A 53 -6.85 -10.31 12.47
N LYS A 54 -6.92 -11.60 12.79
CA LYS A 54 -7.30 -12.07 14.13
C LYS A 54 -6.18 -11.77 15.14
N PRO A 55 -6.47 -11.32 16.38
CA PRO A 55 -5.46 -10.93 17.34
C PRO A 55 -4.40 -12.01 17.61
N PHE A 56 -4.80 -13.25 17.75
CA PHE A 56 -3.90 -14.37 18.06
C PHE A 56 -2.97 -14.77 16.89
N LYS A 57 -3.15 -14.17 15.71
CA LYS A 57 -2.29 -14.38 14.53
C LYS A 57 -1.18 -13.33 14.39
N LEU A 58 -1.15 -12.34 15.27
CA LEU A 58 -0.19 -11.24 15.18
C LEU A 58 1.25 -11.71 15.24
N ASP A 59 1.58 -12.60 16.17
CA ASP A 59 2.96 -13.07 16.36
C ASP A 59 3.45 -13.89 15.15
N GLU A 60 2.60 -14.79 14.61
CA GLU A 60 2.92 -15.58 13.42
C GLU A 60 3.16 -14.67 12.19
N VAL A 61 2.34 -13.63 12.03
CA VAL A 61 2.49 -12.66 10.95
C VAL A 61 3.78 -11.86 11.12
N ARG A 62 4.08 -11.39 12.34
CA ARG A 62 5.32 -10.65 12.65
C ARG A 62 6.56 -11.49 12.34
N GLU A 63 6.58 -12.76 12.74
CA GLU A 63 7.69 -13.68 12.46
C GLU A 63 7.89 -13.88 10.95
N ALA A 64 6.82 -14.18 10.23
CA ALA A 64 6.87 -14.36 8.77
C ALA A 64 7.39 -13.12 8.03
N LEU A 65 7.04 -11.91 8.49
CA LEU A 65 7.52 -10.65 7.92
C LEU A 65 8.99 -10.37 8.26
N THR A 66 9.42 -10.72 9.47
CA THR A 66 10.82 -10.59 9.89
C THR A 66 11.74 -11.48 9.05
N GLU A 67 11.30 -12.70 8.71
CA GLU A 67 12.04 -13.61 7.82
C GLU A 67 12.23 -13.04 6.40
N LEU A 68 11.33 -12.20 5.94
CA LEU A 68 11.43 -11.48 4.65
C LEU A 68 12.30 -10.22 4.74
N GLY A 69 12.83 -9.88 5.91
CA GLY A 69 13.65 -8.70 6.12
C GLY A 69 12.85 -7.39 6.33
N VAL A 70 11.55 -7.48 6.55
CA VAL A 70 10.73 -6.30 6.91
C VAL A 70 11.14 -5.81 8.30
N GLN A 71 11.70 -4.59 8.38
CA GLN A 71 12.25 -4.05 9.61
C GLN A 71 11.23 -3.26 10.45
N GLY A 72 10.17 -2.75 9.82
CA GLY A 72 9.18 -1.89 10.46
C GLY A 72 7.76 -2.41 10.31
N LEU A 73 7.04 -2.50 11.44
CA LEU A 73 5.64 -2.92 11.49
C LEU A 73 4.94 -2.11 12.58
N THR A 74 3.77 -1.60 12.25
CA THR A 74 2.88 -0.96 13.23
C THR A 74 1.65 -1.82 13.43
N ALA A 75 1.30 -2.10 14.68
CA ALA A 75 0.10 -2.84 15.04
C ALA A 75 -0.84 -1.98 15.90
N SER A 76 -2.13 -2.01 15.57
CA SER A 76 -3.18 -1.30 16.31
C SER A 76 -4.35 -2.24 16.58
N GLU A 77 -4.87 -2.21 17.80
CA GLU A 77 -6.11 -2.91 18.11
C GLU A 77 -7.31 -2.19 17.50
N VAL A 78 -8.13 -2.94 16.80
CA VAL A 78 -9.33 -2.41 16.15
C VAL A 78 -10.53 -3.32 16.38
N LYS A 79 -11.73 -2.79 16.15
CA LYS A 79 -12.96 -3.56 16.20
C LYS A 79 -13.48 -3.73 14.78
N GLY A 80 -13.70 -4.99 14.36
CA GLY A 80 -14.19 -5.31 13.03
C GLY A 80 -15.62 -5.80 13.06
N TYR A 81 -16.41 -5.33 12.09
CA TYR A 81 -17.73 -5.88 11.78
C TYR A 81 -17.71 -6.51 10.39
N GLY A 82 -18.26 -7.70 10.25
CA GLY A 82 -18.23 -8.41 8.97
C GLY A 82 -19.19 -9.60 8.92
N ARG A 83 -19.01 -10.47 7.91
CA ARG A 83 -19.88 -11.63 7.63
C ARG A 83 -19.99 -12.63 8.80
N GLN A 84 -19.06 -12.60 9.74
CA GLN A 84 -19.06 -13.49 10.91
C GLN A 84 -20.17 -13.20 11.91
N LYS A 85 -21.05 -12.20 11.66
CA LYS A 85 -22.12 -11.75 12.56
C LYS A 85 -21.72 -11.92 14.03
N GLY A 86 -21.74 -10.89 14.85
CA GLY A 86 -21.21 -10.86 16.21
C GLY A 86 -21.45 -12.11 17.03
N GLN A 87 -20.65 -12.31 18.05
CA GLN A 87 -20.87 -13.36 19.05
C GLN A 87 -21.93 -12.89 20.04
N THR A 88 -22.78 -13.83 20.47
CA THR A 88 -23.70 -13.57 21.59
C THR A 88 -22.91 -13.77 22.88
N GLU A 89 -22.76 -12.73 23.68
CA GLU A 89 -22.20 -12.83 25.04
C GLU A 89 -23.34 -12.84 26.06
N ILE A 90 -23.26 -13.76 27.01
CA ILE A 90 -24.22 -13.83 28.13
C ILE A 90 -23.61 -13.11 29.32
N TYR A 91 -24.17 -11.99 29.69
CA TYR A 91 -23.79 -11.28 30.91
C TYR A 91 -24.98 -11.19 31.86
N ARG A 92 -24.85 -11.75 33.08
CA ARG A 92 -25.89 -11.81 34.11
C ARG A 92 -27.23 -12.38 33.60
N GLY A 93 -27.20 -13.38 32.72
CA GLY A 93 -28.36 -14.03 32.17
C GLY A 93 -29.09 -13.29 31.04
N ALA A 94 -28.55 -12.15 30.59
CA ALA A 94 -29.03 -11.45 29.41
C ALA A 94 -28.08 -11.69 28.23
N GLU A 95 -28.66 -12.00 27.06
CA GLU A 95 -27.88 -12.13 25.81
C GLU A 95 -27.64 -10.77 25.20
N TYR A 96 -26.37 -10.44 25.02
CA TYR A 96 -25.95 -9.24 24.29
C TYR A 96 -25.33 -9.65 22.95
N ALA A 97 -25.90 -9.17 21.85
CA ALA A 97 -25.31 -9.31 20.52
C ALA A 97 -24.09 -8.38 20.40
N VAL A 98 -22.89 -8.94 20.53
CA VAL A 98 -21.66 -8.19 20.27
C VAL A 98 -21.49 -8.07 18.75
N SER A 99 -21.84 -6.93 18.20
CA SER A 99 -21.78 -6.67 16.76
C SER A 99 -20.35 -6.54 16.24
N PHE A 100 -19.40 -6.13 17.09
CA PHE A 100 -18.00 -5.91 16.73
C PHE A 100 -17.08 -6.93 17.41
N LEU A 101 -16.18 -7.52 16.63
CA LEU A 101 -15.16 -8.43 17.14
C LEU A 101 -13.79 -7.78 17.21
N PRO A 102 -12.95 -8.13 18.20
CA PRO A 102 -11.59 -7.64 18.28
C PRO A 102 -10.79 -8.13 17.08
N LYS A 103 -10.00 -7.22 16.52
CA LYS A 103 -9.06 -7.44 15.42
C LYS A 103 -7.78 -6.67 15.69
N VAL A 104 -6.73 -7.00 14.95
CA VAL A 104 -5.51 -6.21 14.90
C VAL A 104 -5.32 -5.73 13.47
N LYS A 105 -5.07 -4.44 13.33
CA LYS A 105 -4.63 -3.82 12.08
C LYS A 105 -3.12 -3.75 12.10
N VAL A 106 -2.48 -4.36 11.11
CA VAL A 106 -1.04 -4.34 10.89
C VAL A 106 -0.76 -3.46 9.69
N GLU A 107 0.20 -2.56 9.80
CA GLU A 107 0.60 -1.61 8.76
C GLU A 107 2.10 -1.74 8.53
N ILE A 108 2.49 -1.94 7.27
CA ILE A 108 3.86 -2.13 6.82
C ILE A 108 4.06 -1.30 5.57
N VAL A 109 5.17 -0.57 5.47
CA VAL A 109 5.60 0.05 4.22
C VAL A 109 6.77 -0.74 3.68
N ALA A 110 6.71 -1.13 2.41
CA ALA A 110 7.76 -1.86 1.72
C ALA A 110 7.94 -1.35 0.29
N GLU A 111 9.06 -1.70 -0.33
CA GLU A 111 9.30 -1.43 -1.74
C GLU A 111 8.40 -2.29 -2.63
N ASP A 112 8.09 -1.78 -3.83
CA ASP A 112 7.13 -2.39 -4.75
C ASP A 112 7.48 -3.84 -5.12
N ASP A 113 8.75 -4.15 -5.25
CA ASP A 113 9.25 -5.49 -5.57
C ASP A 113 9.07 -6.52 -4.44
N GLN A 114 8.90 -6.07 -3.20
CA GLN A 114 8.68 -6.93 -2.03
C GLN A 114 7.20 -7.19 -1.73
N ILE A 115 6.30 -6.41 -2.32
CA ILE A 115 4.87 -6.41 -1.96
C ILE A 115 4.20 -7.77 -2.13
N ASP A 116 4.45 -8.45 -3.23
CA ASP A 116 3.84 -9.76 -3.50
C ASP A 116 4.27 -10.79 -2.44
N SER A 117 5.56 -10.79 -2.07
CA SER A 117 6.10 -11.67 -1.03
C SER A 117 5.53 -11.34 0.35
N VAL A 118 5.37 -10.06 0.68
CA VAL A 118 4.77 -9.58 1.94
C VAL A 118 3.30 -10.00 2.02
N VAL A 119 2.53 -9.80 0.95
CA VAL A 119 1.11 -10.18 0.90
C VAL A 119 0.95 -11.70 1.01
N GLU A 120 1.79 -12.48 0.35
CA GLU A 120 1.78 -13.94 0.44
C GLU A 120 2.11 -14.43 1.86
N ALA A 121 3.15 -13.85 2.50
CA ALA A 121 3.54 -14.20 3.86
C ALA A 121 2.42 -13.92 4.88
N ILE A 122 1.81 -12.73 4.79
CA ILE A 122 0.67 -12.38 5.67
C ILE A 122 -0.50 -13.32 5.42
N THR A 123 -0.82 -13.60 4.15
CA THR A 123 -1.94 -14.48 3.79
C THR A 123 -1.73 -15.88 4.36
N ARG A 124 -0.53 -16.45 4.23
CA ARG A 124 -0.19 -17.77 4.74
C ARG A 124 -0.25 -17.82 6.27
N ALA A 125 0.37 -16.84 6.95
CA ALA A 125 0.44 -16.80 8.40
C ALA A 125 -0.93 -16.52 9.06
N ALA A 126 -1.72 -15.61 8.50
CA ALA A 126 -3.01 -15.21 9.07
C ALA A 126 -4.17 -16.17 8.74
N ASN A 127 -4.01 -17.05 7.77
CA ASN A 127 -5.06 -17.95 7.30
C ASN A 127 -5.41 -19.02 8.34
N THR A 128 -6.67 -19.14 8.68
CA THR A 128 -7.23 -20.23 9.51
C THR A 128 -8.28 -21.04 8.76
N GLY A 129 -8.60 -20.67 7.52
CA GLY A 129 -9.67 -21.28 6.72
C GLY A 129 -11.09 -20.97 7.22
N ARG A 130 -11.24 -20.03 8.15
CA ARG A 130 -12.53 -19.70 8.77
C ARG A 130 -12.96 -18.28 8.42
N ILE A 131 -14.27 -18.06 8.39
CA ILE A 131 -14.83 -16.71 8.25
C ILE A 131 -14.21 -15.78 9.32
N GLY A 132 -13.81 -14.59 8.89
CA GLY A 132 -13.23 -13.59 9.77
C GLY A 132 -11.70 -13.59 9.85
N ASP A 133 -10.99 -14.31 9.00
CA ASP A 133 -9.53 -14.27 8.92
C ASP A 133 -8.99 -12.86 8.64
N GLY A 134 -9.76 -12.06 7.89
CA GLY A 134 -9.42 -10.66 7.68
C GLY A 134 -9.31 -10.28 6.21
N LYS A 135 -8.61 -9.17 5.96
CA LYS A 135 -8.37 -8.62 4.62
C LYS A 135 -7.04 -7.89 4.60
N ILE A 136 -6.42 -7.88 3.42
CA ILE A 136 -5.23 -7.11 3.13
C ILE A 136 -5.59 -6.04 2.10
N PHE A 137 -5.08 -4.84 2.29
CA PHE A 137 -5.20 -3.71 1.38
C PHE A 137 -3.80 -3.22 1.04
N VAL A 138 -3.56 -2.90 -0.22
CA VAL A 138 -2.30 -2.34 -0.70
C VAL A 138 -2.57 -0.96 -1.28
N LEU A 139 -1.85 0.04 -0.81
CA LEU A 139 -2.01 1.43 -1.20
C LEU A 139 -0.67 2.03 -1.60
N ASP A 140 -0.68 2.95 -2.55
CA ASP A 140 0.52 3.68 -2.94
C ASP A 140 0.94 4.67 -1.86
N VAL A 141 2.24 4.69 -1.53
CA VAL A 141 2.86 5.67 -0.64
C VAL A 141 3.60 6.69 -1.48
N LEU A 142 3.14 7.93 -1.42
CA LEU A 142 3.72 9.01 -2.20
C LEU A 142 5.05 9.51 -1.63
N SER A 143 5.24 9.43 -0.32
CA SER A 143 6.44 9.88 0.38
C SER A 143 6.56 9.22 1.73
N ALA A 144 7.79 8.91 2.13
CA ALA A 144 8.16 8.50 3.47
C ALA A 144 9.33 9.35 3.95
N VAL A 145 9.36 9.70 5.23
CA VAL A 145 10.45 10.46 5.85
C VAL A 145 10.76 9.84 7.20
N ARG A 146 12.02 9.49 7.44
CA ARG A 146 12.48 9.02 8.74
C ARG A 146 12.70 10.22 9.67
N ILE A 147 11.92 10.33 10.73
CA ILE A 147 11.90 11.52 11.62
C ILE A 147 13.28 11.78 12.24
N ARG A 148 14.02 10.73 12.63
CA ARG A 148 15.31 10.89 13.32
C ARG A 148 16.40 11.44 12.43
N THR A 149 16.47 11.03 11.16
CA THR A 149 17.58 11.31 10.25
C THR A 149 17.20 12.24 9.10
N GLY A 150 15.90 12.40 8.80
CA GLY A 150 15.42 13.16 7.66
C GLY A 150 15.57 12.45 6.31
N GLU A 151 15.99 11.19 6.30
CA GLU A 151 16.03 10.34 5.09
C GLU A 151 14.64 10.22 4.46
N THR A 152 14.61 10.14 3.13
CA THR A 152 13.36 10.16 2.37
C THR A 152 13.27 9.00 1.39
N GLY A 153 12.04 8.62 1.02
CA GLY A 153 11.82 7.54 0.07
C GLY A 153 12.19 6.17 0.63
N ALA A 154 12.78 5.30 -0.20
CA ALA A 154 13.18 3.94 0.19
C ALA A 154 14.22 3.92 1.33
N GLU A 155 15.11 4.93 1.38
CA GLU A 155 16.11 5.03 2.46
C GLU A 155 15.47 5.29 3.84
N ALA A 156 14.21 5.73 3.86
CA ALA A 156 13.46 5.96 5.09
C ALA A 156 12.78 4.70 5.67
N LEU A 157 12.79 3.59 4.95
CA LEU A 157 12.17 2.32 5.37
C LEU A 157 13.06 1.49 6.28
#